data_9ef5beda2d1762ff33ac5de0c71fb22e
#
_entry.id   9ef5beda2d1762ff33ac5de0c71fb22e
#
_cell.length_a   1.000
_cell.length_b   1.000
_cell.length_c   1.000
_cell.angle_alpha   90.00
_cell.angle_beta   90.00
_cell.angle_gamma   90.00
#
_symmetry.space_group_name_H-M   'P 1'
#
loop_
_entity.id
_entity.type
_entity.pdbx_description
1 polymer ?
#
loop_
_entity_poly.entity_id
_entity_poly.type
_entity_poly.pdbx_seq_one_letter_code
_entity_poly.pdbx_strand_id
1 'polypeptide(L)'
;RERLKEYYDLGARFTKWRAVYKIGNKFPSSQSIKSNAHALARYAALVQEAKMVPIVEPEVLMDGSHDIDKCYQVTTDVLNECYNELLIHKVDLKGTVLKPNMIIPGSECTKKSNADEIAQKTLDCLKKNVPSEVTGIAFLSGGQTEIEASKNLNQINKINDTNFLITFSYGRGLQASALKEFGKNQNNSGGIQKAFNHRAKMNGLSSKGAWSENLEKEATA
;
A
#
# COMPACT_ATOMS: atom_id res chain seq x y z
N ARG A 1 -10.49 -12.04 -19.43
CA ARG A 1 -10.98 -13.37 -19.00
C ARG A 1 -10.00 -14.47 -19.33
N GLU A 2 -9.57 -14.60 -20.58
CA GLU A 2 -8.63 -15.63 -21.04
C GLU A 2 -7.34 -15.64 -20.23
N ARG A 3 -6.65 -14.51 -20.11
CA ARG A 3 -5.43 -14.40 -19.30
C ARG A 3 -5.63 -14.74 -17.82
N LEU A 4 -6.77 -14.39 -17.23
CA LEU A 4 -7.06 -14.74 -15.83
C LEU A 4 -7.23 -16.24 -15.66
N LYS A 5 -7.86 -16.91 -16.64
CA LYS A 5 -7.96 -18.37 -16.65
C LYS A 5 -6.57 -19.01 -16.74
N GLU A 6 -5.73 -18.55 -17.66
CA GLU A 6 -4.34 -19.02 -17.80
C GLU A 6 -3.54 -18.85 -16.50
N TYR A 7 -3.64 -17.68 -15.85
CA TYR A 7 -2.96 -17.43 -14.58
C TYR A 7 -3.45 -18.34 -13.47
N TYR A 8 -4.76 -18.58 -13.40
CA TYR A 8 -5.34 -19.52 -12.43
C TYR A 8 -4.82 -20.94 -12.66
N ASP A 9 -4.78 -21.41 -13.91
CA ASP A 9 -4.30 -22.74 -14.30
C ASP A 9 -2.80 -22.90 -13.99
N LEU A 10 -2.02 -21.80 -14.07
CA LEU A 10 -0.61 -21.75 -13.66
C LEU A 10 -0.41 -21.69 -12.13
N GLY A 11 -1.48 -21.66 -11.35
CA GLY A 11 -1.42 -21.67 -9.89
C GLY A 11 -1.61 -20.33 -9.22
N ALA A 12 -1.85 -19.22 -9.93
CA ALA A 12 -2.16 -17.94 -9.33
C ALA A 12 -3.49 -18.00 -8.57
N ARG A 13 -3.56 -17.32 -7.40
CA ARG A 13 -4.78 -17.25 -6.58
C ARG A 13 -5.15 -15.81 -6.22
N PHE A 14 -4.30 -14.86 -6.53
CA PHE A 14 -4.59 -13.43 -6.43
C PHE A 14 -3.94 -12.68 -7.59
N THR A 15 -4.44 -11.49 -7.85
CA THR A 15 -3.88 -10.55 -8.83
C THR A 15 -3.80 -9.15 -8.22
N LYS A 16 -3.08 -8.24 -8.85
CA LYS A 16 -2.99 -6.85 -8.41
C LYS A 16 -3.12 -5.90 -9.59
N TRP A 17 -3.96 -4.87 -9.45
CA TRP A 17 -4.10 -3.79 -10.41
C TRP A 17 -3.98 -2.43 -9.73
N ARG A 18 -3.19 -1.53 -10.32
CA ARG A 18 -2.84 -0.22 -9.78
C ARG A 18 -3.45 0.90 -10.60
N ALA A 19 -4.09 1.84 -9.93
CA ALA A 19 -4.42 3.16 -10.46
C ALA A 19 -3.65 4.22 -9.68
N VAL A 20 -3.15 5.26 -10.34
CA VAL A 20 -2.36 6.31 -9.71
C VAL A 20 -3.01 7.68 -9.84
N TYR A 21 -2.93 8.46 -8.76
CA TYR A 21 -3.50 9.80 -8.67
C TYR A 21 -2.43 10.78 -8.21
N LYS A 22 -2.06 11.71 -9.09
CA LYS A 22 -1.13 12.79 -8.75
C LYS A 22 -1.89 13.95 -8.10
N ILE A 23 -1.34 14.53 -7.04
CA ILE A 23 -1.85 15.77 -6.44
C ILE A 23 -1.18 16.96 -7.12
N GLY A 24 -1.98 17.96 -7.51
CA GLY A 24 -1.54 19.22 -8.12
C GLY A 24 -2.69 20.21 -8.21
N ASN A 25 -2.46 21.40 -8.85
CA ASN A 25 -3.47 22.46 -8.93
C ASN A 25 -4.82 22.01 -9.52
N LYS A 26 -4.79 21.08 -10.49
CA LYS A 26 -5.99 20.59 -11.19
C LYS A 26 -6.12 19.06 -11.11
N PHE A 27 -5.33 18.42 -10.27
CA PHE A 27 -5.27 16.97 -10.15
C PHE A 27 -5.41 16.49 -8.70
N PRO A 28 -6.02 15.31 -8.51
CA PRO A 28 -6.76 14.57 -9.51
C PRO A 28 -8.07 15.30 -9.87
N SER A 29 -8.53 15.21 -11.13
CA SER A 29 -9.87 15.66 -11.48
C SER A 29 -10.91 14.62 -11.06
N SER A 30 -12.17 15.04 -10.87
CA SER A 30 -13.28 14.11 -10.60
C SER A 30 -13.42 13.04 -11.68
N GLN A 31 -13.22 13.43 -12.95
CA GLN A 31 -13.23 12.48 -14.05
C GLN A 31 -12.12 11.43 -13.94
N SER A 32 -10.91 11.83 -13.56
CA SER A 32 -9.78 10.91 -13.34
C SER A 32 -10.08 9.94 -12.21
N ILE A 33 -10.62 10.43 -11.08
CA ILE A 33 -11.00 9.57 -9.93
C ILE A 33 -12.03 8.54 -10.38
N LYS A 34 -13.10 8.97 -11.01
CA LYS A 34 -14.20 8.11 -11.45
C LYS A 34 -13.75 7.07 -12.49
N SER A 35 -13.01 7.47 -13.51
CA SER A 35 -12.56 6.55 -14.56
C SER A 35 -11.63 5.46 -14.04
N ASN A 36 -10.71 5.81 -13.12
CA ASN A 36 -9.81 4.85 -12.50
C ASN A 36 -10.54 3.93 -11.51
N ALA A 37 -11.48 4.45 -10.70
CA ALA A 37 -12.31 3.65 -9.81
C ALA A 37 -13.14 2.62 -10.59
N HIS A 38 -13.75 3.05 -11.70
CA HIS A 38 -14.48 2.16 -12.61
C HIS A 38 -13.58 1.05 -13.19
N ALA A 39 -12.37 1.39 -13.62
CA ALA A 39 -11.41 0.40 -14.13
C ALA A 39 -10.99 -0.61 -13.06
N LEU A 40 -10.73 -0.15 -11.81
CA LEU A 40 -10.42 -1.01 -10.66
C LEU A 40 -11.58 -1.95 -10.33
N ALA A 41 -12.82 -1.46 -10.36
CA ALA A 41 -14.00 -2.26 -10.06
C ALA A 41 -14.27 -3.33 -11.12
N ARG A 42 -14.16 -2.99 -12.41
CA ARG A 42 -14.26 -3.96 -13.51
C ARG A 42 -13.19 -5.04 -13.41
N TYR A 43 -11.96 -4.64 -13.12
CA TYR A 43 -10.87 -5.58 -12.87
C TYR A 43 -11.20 -6.52 -11.72
N ALA A 44 -11.63 -5.99 -10.56
CA ALA A 44 -11.94 -6.79 -9.39
C ALA A 44 -13.06 -7.82 -9.65
N ALA A 45 -14.14 -7.41 -10.33
CA ALA A 45 -15.24 -8.30 -10.70
C ALA A 45 -14.76 -9.46 -11.60
N LEU A 46 -13.93 -9.16 -12.62
CA LEU A 46 -13.37 -10.19 -13.50
C LEU A 46 -12.42 -11.16 -12.78
N VAL A 47 -11.66 -10.67 -11.80
CA VAL A 47 -10.76 -11.51 -11.00
C VAL A 47 -11.56 -12.47 -10.12
N GLN A 48 -12.64 -11.99 -9.49
CA GLN A 48 -13.51 -12.84 -8.68
C GLN A 48 -14.27 -13.86 -9.55
N GLU A 49 -14.72 -13.49 -10.75
CA GLU A 49 -15.27 -14.42 -11.73
C GLU A 49 -14.29 -15.57 -12.03
N ALA A 50 -12.99 -15.26 -12.08
CA ALA A 50 -11.92 -16.24 -12.29
C ALA A 50 -11.49 -16.96 -10.99
N LYS A 51 -12.24 -16.85 -9.89
CA LYS A 51 -11.97 -17.50 -8.59
C LYS A 51 -10.64 -17.09 -7.96
N MET A 52 -10.21 -15.86 -8.17
CA MET A 52 -9.02 -15.28 -7.57
C MET A 52 -9.36 -14.06 -6.72
N VAL A 53 -8.46 -13.67 -5.84
CA VAL A 53 -8.59 -12.50 -4.98
C VAL A 53 -8.03 -11.27 -5.69
N PRO A 54 -8.82 -10.20 -5.92
CA PRO A 54 -8.31 -8.94 -6.43
C PRO A 54 -7.65 -8.13 -5.31
N ILE A 55 -6.38 -7.74 -5.51
CA ILE A 55 -5.73 -6.69 -4.75
C ILE A 55 -5.97 -5.38 -5.50
N VAL A 56 -6.79 -4.52 -4.91
CA VAL A 56 -7.21 -3.23 -5.47
C VAL A 56 -6.27 -2.15 -4.98
N GLU A 57 -5.53 -1.49 -5.89
CA GLU A 57 -4.47 -0.52 -5.54
C GLU A 57 -4.79 0.89 -6.07
N PRO A 58 -5.65 1.66 -5.36
CA PRO A 58 -5.86 3.08 -5.63
C PRO A 58 -4.77 3.90 -4.93
N GLU A 59 -3.69 4.25 -5.62
CA GLU A 59 -2.53 4.93 -5.05
C GLU A 59 -2.56 6.44 -5.29
N VAL A 60 -2.62 7.22 -4.22
CA VAL A 60 -2.31 8.65 -4.26
C VAL A 60 -0.80 8.83 -4.09
N LEU A 61 -0.17 9.45 -5.11
CA LEU A 61 1.27 9.64 -5.15
C LEU A 61 1.73 10.67 -4.12
N MET A 62 2.89 10.42 -3.50
CA MET A 62 3.54 11.39 -2.61
C MET A 62 4.40 12.43 -3.34
N ASP A 63 4.47 12.38 -4.69
CA ASP A 63 5.20 13.38 -5.46
C ASP A 63 4.54 14.75 -5.34
N GLY A 64 5.35 15.79 -5.08
CA GLY A 64 4.90 17.18 -4.96
C GLY A 64 4.98 17.75 -3.54
N SER A 65 4.46 18.97 -3.39
CA SER A 65 4.61 19.80 -2.18
C SER A 65 3.35 19.85 -1.30
N HIS A 66 2.36 18.99 -1.55
CA HIS A 66 1.13 18.95 -0.76
C HIS A 66 1.39 18.53 0.68
N ASP A 67 0.61 19.08 1.60
CA ASP A 67 0.63 18.70 3.00
C ASP A 67 -0.14 17.40 3.27
N ILE A 68 -0.07 16.92 4.50
CA ILE A 68 -0.72 15.68 4.92
C ILE A 68 -2.25 15.79 4.87
N ASP A 69 -2.82 16.98 5.10
CA ASP A 69 -4.28 17.21 5.06
C ASP A 69 -4.80 17.11 3.63
N LYS A 70 -4.04 17.62 2.65
CA LYS A 70 -4.39 17.45 1.24
C LYS A 70 -4.28 16.00 0.78
N CYS A 71 -3.27 15.27 1.24
CA CYS A 71 -3.17 13.82 1.01
C CYS A 71 -4.38 13.09 1.59
N TYR A 72 -4.77 13.42 2.82
CA TYR A 72 -5.96 12.86 3.47
C TYR A 72 -7.22 13.10 2.65
N GLN A 73 -7.48 14.34 2.25
CA GLN A 73 -8.67 14.69 1.47
C GLN A 73 -8.73 13.91 0.15
N VAL A 74 -7.64 13.92 -0.62
CA VAL A 74 -7.61 13.24 -1.92
C VAL A 74 -7.74 11.73 -1.77
N THR A 75 -7.11 11.13 -0.77
CA THR A 75 -7.25 9.70 -0.50
C THR A 75 -8.69 9.35 -0.10
N THR A 76 -9.35 10.20 0.69
CA THR A 76 -10.77 10.05 1.03
C THR A 76 -11.64 10.03 -0.23
N ASP A 77 -11.47 11.02 -1.13
CA ASP A 77 -12.26 11.10 -2.36
C ASP A 77 -12.03 9.88 -3.27
N VAL A 78 -10.78 9.44 -3.37
CA VAL A 78 -10.38 8.26 -4.16
C VAL A 78 -10.97 6.96 -3.59
N LEU A 79 -10.88 6.75 -2.27
CA LEU A 79 -11.42 5.55 -1.62
C LEU A 79 -12.95 5.49 -1.72
N ASN A 80 -13.63 6.61 -1.48
CA ASN A 80 -15.08 6.69 -1.58
C ASN A 80 -15.57 6.30 -2.97
N GLU A 81 -14.99 6.87 -4.02
CA GLU A 81 -15.39 6.53 -5.39
C GLU A 81 -14.99 5.10 -5.75
N CYS A 82 -13.83 4.62 -5.29
CA CYS A 82 -13.40 3.25 -5.51
C CYS A 82 -14.40 2.23 -4.93
N TYR A 83 -14.82 2.42 -3.67
CA TYR A 83 -15.80 1.51 -3.04
C TYR A 83 -17.19 1.66 -3.63
N ASN A 84 -17.60 2.87 -4.01
CA ASN A 84 -18.85 3.08 -4.73
C ASN A 84 -18.87 2.25 -6.04
N GLU A 85 -17.84 2.32 -6.85
CA GLU A 85 -17.73 1.55 -8.09
C GLU A 85 -17.63 0.03 -7.85
N LEU A 86 -16.90 -0.41 -6.82
CA LEU A 86 -16.83 -1.83 -6.44
C LEU A 86 -18.21 -2.38 -6.09
N LEU A 87 -19.04 -1.63 -5.36
CA LEU A 87 -20.40 -2.01 -5.01
C LEU A 87 -21.33 -2.05 -6.24
N ILE A 88 -21.25 -1.05 -7.13
CA ILE A 88 -22.00 -1.02 -8.40
C ILE A 88 -21.68 -2.27 -9.24
N HIS A 89 -20.41 -2.70 -9.25
CA HIS A 89 -19.98 -3.90 -9.97
C HIS A 89 -20.22 -5.21 -9.20
N LYS A 90 -20.90 -5.15 -8.05
CA LYS A 90 -21.25 -6.31 -7.21
C LYS A 90 -20.02 -7.14 -6.81
N VAL A 91 -18.90 -6.49 -6.57
CA VAL A 91 -17.68 -7.13 -6.05
C VAL A 91 -17.94 -7.56 -4.60
N ASP A 92 -17.64 -8.82 -4.27
CA ASP A 92 -17.63 -9.28 -2.88
C ASP A 92 -16.45 -8.68 -2.14
N LEU A 93 -16.70 -7.69 -1.28
CA LEU A 93 -15.66 -6.97 -0.56
C LEU A 93 -14.88 -7.84 0.42
N LYS A 94 -15.48 -8.90 0.97
CA LYS A 94 -14.79 -9.87 1.84
C LYS A 94 -13.70 -10.64 1.09
N GLY A 95 -13.89 -10.82 -0.21
CA GLY A 95 -12.93 -11.46 -1.11
C GLY A 95 -11.93 -10.50 -1.75
N THR A 96 -11.68 -9.33 -1.17
CA THR A 96 -10.72 -8.33 -1.70
C THR A 96 -9.61 -8.02 -0.71
N VAL A 97 -8.49 -7.52 -1.23
CA VAL A 97 -7.44 -6.87 -0.44
C VAL A 97 -7.27 -5.44 -0.95
N LEU A 98 -7.33 -4.47 -0.04
CA LEU A 98 -7.02 -3.08 -0.36
C LEU A 98 -5.49 -2.86 -0.28
N LYS A 99 -4.92 -2.21 -1.29
CA LYS A 99 -3.52 -1.77 -1.28
C LYS A 99 -3.43 -0.26 -1.44
N PRO A 100 -3.62 0.51 -0.35
CA PRO A 100 -3.60 1.97 -0.40
C PRO A 100 -2.21 2.53 -0.10
N ASN A 101 -2.06 3.86 -0.32
CA ASN A 101 -1.01 4.66 0.29
C ASN A 101 -1.31 4.90 1.79
N MET A 102 -0.27 5.16 2.57
CA MET A 102 -0.42 5.81 3.87
C MET A 102 -0.71 7.30 3.66
N ILE A 103 -1.34 7.95 4.62
CA ILE A 103 -1.56 9.40 4.59
C ILE A 103 -0.27 10.10 5.01
N ILE A 104 0.46 10.62 4.04
CA ILE A 104 1.77 11.26 4.22
C ILE A 104 1.84 12.57 3.43
N PRO A 105 2.64 13.56 3.88
CA PRO A 105 2.88 14.76 3.07
C PRO A 105 3.68 14.42 1.82
N GLY A 106 3.59 15.27 0.82
CA GLY A 106 4.37 15.17 -0.40
C GLY A 106 5.89 15.22 -0.13
N SER A 107 6.66 14.60 -1.00
CA SER A 107 8.12 14.50 -0.86
C SER A 107 8.81 15.88 -0.82
N GLU A 108 8.24 16.87 -1.50
CA GLU A 108 8.71 18.26 -1.56
C GLU A 108 8.07 19.16 -0.48
N CYS A 109 7.17 18.63 0.34
CA CYS A 109 6.54 19.39 1.42
C CYS A 109 7.59 19.75 2.48
N THR A 110 7.66 21.05 2.84
CA THR A 110 8.59 21.54 3.86
C THR A 110 8.17 21.11 5.27
N LYS A 111 6.86 20.99 5.51
CA LYS A 111 6.31 20.53 6.79
C LYS A 111 6.27 19.00 6.78
N LYS A 112 7.20 18.39 7.49
CA LYS A 112 7.21 16.92 7.68
C LYS A 112 6.28 16.51 8.81
N SER A 113 5.69 15.32 8.68
CA SER A 113 4.85 14.70 9.70
C SER A 113 5.64 13.57 10.38
N ASN A 114 5.40 13.38 11.67
CA ASN A 114 5.97 12.26 12.42
C ASN A 114 5.11 10.99 12.25
N ALA A 115 5.62 9.85 12.71
CA ALA A 115 4.94 8.56 12.56
C ALA A 115 3.58 8.50 13.29
N ASP A 116 3.43 9.23 14.40
CA ASP A 116 2.18 9.26 15.17
C ASP A 116 1.08 9.98 14.38
N GLU A 117 1.39 11.16 13.83
CA GLU A 117 0.45 11.91 12.98
C GLU A 117 0.06 11.11 11.72
N ILE A 118 1.05 10.49 11.07
CA ILE A 118 0.82 9.63 9.90
C ILE A 118 -0.10 8.46 10.24
N ALA A 119 0.18 7.77 11.35
CA ALA A 119 -0.61 6.64 11.78
C ALA A 119 -2.05 7.03 12.12
N GLN A 120 -2.23 8.10 12.90
CA GLN A 120 -3.54 8.60 13.29
C GLN A 120 -4.39 8.99 12.08
N LYS A 121 -3.83 9.79 11.15
CA LYS A 121 -4.54 10.22 9.94
C LYS A 121 -4.81 9.05 8.99
N THR A 122 -3.89 8.11 8.88
CA THR A 122 -4.08 6.93 8.04
C THR A 122 -5.22 6.06 8.55
N LEU A 123 -5.24 5.73 9.85
CA LEU A 123 -6.32 4.94 10.44
C LEU A 123 -7.67 5.66 10.40
N ASP A 124 -7.70 6.98 10.67
CA ASP A 124 -8.92 7.77 10.58
C ASP A 124 -9.49 7.76 9.15
N CYS A 125 -8.64 7.91 8.14
CA CYS A 125 -9.04 7.82 6.75
C CYS A 125 -9.61 6.43 6.40
N LEU A 126 -8.94 5.36 6.83
CA LEU A 126 -9.41 3.99 6.58
C LEU A 126 -10.74 3.71 7.28
N LYS A 127 -10.88 4.06 8.56
CA LYS A 127 -12.12 3.87 9.32
C LYS A 127 -13.34 4.54 8.69
N LYS A 128 -13.14 5.73 8.11
CA LYS A 128 -14.22 6.50 7.51
C LYS A 128 -14.62 6.05 6.11
N ASN A 129 -13.67 5.49 5.35
CA ASN A 129 -13.84 5.31 3.91
C ASN A 129 -13.72 3.86 3.42
N VAL A 130 -13.28 2.94 4.28
CA VAL A 130 -13.16 1.51 3.93
C VAL A 130 -14.25 0.72 4.61
N PRO A 131 -15.12 0.01 3.86
CA PRO A 131 -16.14 -0.86 4.45
C PRO A 131 -15.55 -1.92 5.39
N SER A 132 -16.21 -2.19 6.49
CA SER A 132 -15.77 -3.15 7.53
C SER A 132 -15.63 -4.59 7.03
N GLU A 133 -16.27 -4.92 5.92
CA GLU A 133 -16.18 -6.21 5.24
C GLU A 133 -14.81 -6.48 4.61
N VAL A 134 -14.04 -5.41 4.31
CA VAL A 134 -12.67 -5.51 3.80
C VAL A 134 -11.74 -5.82 4.96
N THR A 135 -11.32 -7.06 5.09
CA THR A 135 -10.49 -7.50 6.23
C THR A 135 -8.98 -7.28 6.02
N GLY A 136 -8.51 -7.30 4.78
CA GLY A 136 -7.08 -7.24 4.44
C GLY A 136 -6.67 -5.91 3.84
N ILE A 137 -5.69 -5.24 4.47
CA ILE A 137 -5.08 -4.00 3.97
C ILE A 137 -3.56 -4.19 3.90
N ALA A 138 -3.00 -4.07 2.70
CA ALA A 138 -1.58 -4.22 2.45
C ALA A 138 -1.01 -2.90 1.90
N PHE A 139 -0.42 -2.05 2.74
CA PHE A 139 0.10 -0.76 2.29
C PHE A 139 1.19 -0.88 1.22
N LEU A 140 1.21 0.06 0.30
CA LEU A 140 2.37 0.31 -0.55
C LEU A 140 3.39 1.19 0.21
N SER A 141 4.67 1.14 -0.18
CA SER A 141 5.70 2.00 0.42
C SER A 141 5.73 3.41 -0.18
N GLY A 142 5.18 3.61 -1.37
CA GLY A 142 5.23 4.86 -2.10
C GLY A 142 6.67 5.31 -2.34
N GLY A 143 6.99 6.55 -2.05
CA GLY A 143 8.35 7.11 -2.09
C GLY A 143 9.06 7.13 -0.75
N GLN A 144 8.52 6.51 0.30
CA GLN A 144 9.15 6.40 1.61
C GLN A 144 10.44 5.56 1.52
N THR A 145 11.41 5.88 2.35
CA THR A 145 12.57 5.00 2.56
C THR A 145 12.12 3.69 3.22
N GLU A 146 12.96 2.66 3.17
CA GLU A 146 12.70 1.35 3.80
C GLU A 146 12.39 1.47 5.29
N ILE A 147 13.16 2.34 6.00
CA ILE A 147 13.02 2.56 7.45
C ILE A 147 11.75 3.37 7.74
N GLU A 148 11.48 4.43 6.99
CA GLU A 148 10.25 5.22 7.16
C GLU A 148 9.00 4.36 6.94
N ALA A 149 8.99 3.54 5.89
CA ALA A 149 7.86 2.65 5.61
C ALA A 149 7.64 1.63 6.73
N SER A 150 8.72 1.05 7.28
CA SER A 150 8.64 0.14 8.45
C SER A 150 8.17 0.86 9.70
N LYS A 151 8.72 2.05 9.99
CA LYS A 151 8.35 2.86 11.17
C LYS A 151 6.88 3.28 11.14
N ASN A 152 6.41 3.76 10.01
CA ASN A 152 5.02 4.20 9.85
C ASN A 152 4.06 3.02 9.92
N LEU A 153 4.35 1.90 9.25
CA LEU A 153 3.55 0.67 9.35
C LEU A 153 3.48 0.17 10.80
N ASN A 154 4.61 0.19 11.51
CA ASN A 154 4.67 -0.21 12.91
C ASN A 154 3.79 0.67 13.80
N GLN A 155 3.84 1.98 13.61
CA GLN A 155 3.02 2.91 14.40
C GLN A 155 1.54 2.76 14.10
N ILE A 156 1.16 2.56 12.83
CA ILE A 156 -0.22 2.25 12.44
C ILE A 156 -0.70 0.98 13.18
N ASN A 157 0.09 -0.10 13.18
CA ASN A 157 -0.31 -1.35 13.84
C ASN A 157 -0.34 -1.26 15.35
N LYS A 158 0.50 -0.41 15.98
CA LYS A 158 0.47 -0.18 17.43
C LYS A 158 -0.83 0.45 17.93
N ILE A 159 -1.41 1.35 17.12
CA ILE A 159 -2.63 2.08 17.50
C ILE A 159 -3.87 1.58 16.74
N ASN A 160 -3.73 0.50 15.96
CA ASN A 160 -4.85 -0.08 15.22
C ASN A 160 -5.89 -0.68 16.18
N ASP A 161 -7.02 -0.03 16.26
CA ASP A 161 -8.20 -0.41 17.05
C ASP A 161 -9.36 -0.93 16.15
N THR A 162 -9.05 -1.26 14.89
CA THR A 162 -10.00 -1.78 13.91
C THR A 162 -9.90 -3.29 13.76
N ASN A 163 -10.85 -3.88 13.01
CA ASN A 163 -10.78 -5.28 12.59
C ASN A 163 -9.90 -5.51 11.36
N PHE A 164 -9.29 -4.47 10.79
CA PHE A 164 -8.44 -4.61 9.62
C PHE A 164 -7.13 -5.33 9.97
N LEU A 165 -6.82 -6.36 9.20
CA LEU A 165 -5.50 -6.99 9.20
C LEU A 165 -4.56 -6.16 8.32
N ILE A 166 -3.72 -5.36 8.97
CA ILE A 166 -2.85 -4.39 8.31
C ILE A 166 -1.44 -4.96 8.14
N THR A 167 -0.99 -5.03 6.89
CA THR A 167 0.33 -5.51 6.51
C THR A 167 0.94 -4.66 5.39
N PHE A 168 1.94 -5.16 4.70
CA PHE A 168 2.67 -4.47 3.63
C PHE A 168 2.69 -5.28 2.33
N SER A 169 2.74 -4.54 1.23
CA SER A 169 3.04 -5.05 -0.11
C SER A 169 4.00 -4.07 -0.79
N TYR A 170 5.24 -4.07 -0.30
CA TYR A 170 6.26 -3.12 -0.71
C TYR A 170 7.08 -3.62 -1.91
N GLY A 171 7.33 -2.72 -2.85
CA GLY A 171 8.38 -2.90 -3.85
C GLY A 171 9.72 -2.35 -3.31
N ARG A 172 9.97 -1.05 -3.53
CA ARG A 172 11.21 -0.39 -3.10
C ARG A 172 11.46 -0.52 -1.60
N GLY A 173 10.45 -0.35 -0.77
CA GLY A 173 10.55 -0.47 0.69
C GLY A 173 10.88 -1.89 1.20
N LEU A 174 10.97 -2.89 0.33
CA LEU A 174 11.43 -4.25 0.64
C LEU A 174 12.75 -4.61 -0.05
N GLN A 175 13.01 -4.05 -1.23
CA GLN A 175 14.07 -4.53 -2.13
C GLN A 175 15.27 -3.58 -2.23
N ALA A 176 15.17 -2.31 -1.80
CA ALA A 176 16.18 -1.30 -2.09
C ALA A 176 17.57 -1.66 -1.54
N SER A 177 17.67 -2.16 -0.30
CA SER A 177 18.93 -2.60 0.28
C SER A 177 19.53 -3.80 -0.45
N ALA A 178 18.71 -4.79 -0.82
CA ALA A 178 19.17 -5.95 -1.60
C ALA A 178 19.65 -5.54 -3.00
N LEU A 179 18.94 -4.62 -3.68
CA LEU A 179 19.34 -4.08 -4.97
C LEU A 179 20.66 -3.28 -4.88
N LYS A 180 20.85 -2.55 -3.77
CA LYS A 180 22.11 -1.85 -3.51
C LYS A 180 23.28 -2.82 -3.36
N GLU A 181 23.11 -3.92 -2.63
CA GLU A 181 24.13 -4.98 -2.51
C GLU A 181 24.40 -5.67 -3.87
N PHE A 182 23.34 -5.96 -4.63
CA PHE A 182 23.46 -6.49 -5.99
C PHE A 182 24.26 -5.56 -6.91
N GLY A 183 24.02 -4.24 -6.83
CA GLY A 183 24.78 -3.23 -7.60
C GLY A 183 26.27 -3.14 -7.23
N LYS A 184 26.63 -3.49 -5.99
CA LYS A 184 28.05 -3.56 -5.57
C LYS A 184 28.75 -4.81 -6.12
N ASN A 185 28.11 -5.95 -6.02
CA ASN A 185 28.65 -7.24 -6.48
C ASN A 185 27.51 -8.23 -6.74
N GLN A 186 27.22 -8.45 -8.02
CA GLN A 186 26.15 -9.35 -8.46
C GLN A 186 26.36 -10.81 -8.05
N ASN A 187 27.61 -11.22 -7.81
CA ASN A 187 27.96 -12.59 -7.41
C ASN A 187 27.88 -12.80 -5.90
N ASN A 188 27.65 -11.74 -5.10
CA ASN A 188 27.50 -11.84 -3.65
C ASN A 188 26.06 -12.22 -3.26
N SER A 189 25.60 -13.39 -3.66
CA SER A 189 24.25 -13.86 -3.36
C SER A 189 23.94 -13.90 -1.87
N GLY A 190 24.90 -14.28 -1.03
CA GLY A 190 24.74 -14.30 0.43
C GLY A 190 24.48 -12.93 1.04
N GLY A 191 25.23 -11.90 0.63
CA GLY A 191 25.01 -10.51 1.08
C GLY A 191 23.66 -9.95 0.60
N ILE A 192 23.30 -10.23 -0.64
CA ILE A 192 22.02 -9.80 -1.23
C ILE A 192 20.85 -10.43 -0.47
N GLN A 193 20.91 -11.74 -0.21
CA GLN A 193 19.89 -12.47 0.56
C GLN A 193 19.80 -11.99 2.01
N LYS A 194 20.95 -11.74 2.67
CA LYS A 194 21.01 -11.20 4.04
C LYS A 194 20.28 -9.85 4.11
N ALA A 195 20.55 -8.93 3.18
CA ALA A 195 19.92 -7.62 3.13
C ALA A 195 18.40 -7.72 2.90
N PHE A 196 17.97 -8.58 1.97
CA PHE A 196 16.55 -8.81 1.71
C PHE A 196 15.83 -9.41 2.91
N ASN A 197 16.39 -10.47 3.50
CA ASN A 197 15.82 -11.16 4.66
C ASN A 197 15.70 -10.24 5.88
N HIS A 198 16.72 -9.39 6.12
CA HIS A 198 16.66 -8.38 7.17
C HIS A 198 15.46 -7.45 6.97
N ARG A 199 15.32 -6.86 5.79
CA ARG A 199 14.20 -5.94 5.49
C ARG A 199 12.84 -6.64 5.57
N ALA A 200 12.74 -7.87 5.08
CA ALA A 200 11.53 -8.67 5.20
C ALA A 200 11.15 -8.92 6.67
N LYS A 201 12.15 -9.24 7.52
CA LYS A 201 11.97 -9.40 8.97
C LYS A 201 11.49 -8.11 9.63
N MET A 202 12.11 -6.96 9.31
CA MET A 202 11.71 -5.66 9.87
C MET A 202 10.28 -5.29 9.48
N ASN A 203 9.91 -5.46 8.22
CA ASN A 203 8.54 -5.22 7.76
C ASN A 203 7.53 -6.20 8.42
N GLY A 204 7.92 -7.46 8.61
CA GLY A 204 7.10 -8.45 9.32
C GLY A 204 6.89 -8.12 10.80
N LEU A 205 7.90 -7.55 11.47
CA LEU A 205 7.76 -7.01 12.83
C LEU A 205 6.87 -5.77 12.86
N SER A 206 7.01 -4.89 11.86
CA SER A 206 6.17 -3.69 11.73
C SER A 206 4.69 -4.02 11.56
N SER A 207 4.35 -5.08 10.83
CA SER A 207 2.95 -5.53 10.71
C SER A 207 2.37 -6.12 12.00
N LYS A 208 3.20 -6.30 13.03
CA LYS A 208 2.80 -6.74 14.38
C LYS A 208 2.95 -5.64 15.45
N GLY A 209 3.35 -4.42 15.06
CA GLY A 209 3.65 -3.34 16.00
C GLY A 209 4.90 -3.59 16.88
N ALA A 210 5.76 -4.54 16.49
CA ALA A 210 6.91 -5.03 17.27
C ALA A 210 8.28 -4.56 16.72
N TRP A 211 8.30 -3.68 15.73
CA TRP A 211 9.53 -3.09 15.20
C TRP A 211 10.07 -2.00 16.14
N SER A 212 11.40 -1.88 16.19
CA SER A 212 12.10 -0.76 16.84
C SER A 212 13.38 -0.40 16.09
N GLU A 213 13.87 0.82 16.29
CA GLU A 213 15.12 1.30 15.66
C GLU A 213 16.35 0.49 16.08
N ASN A 214 16.35 -0.12 17.27
CA ASN A 214 17.46 -0.96 17.74
C ASN A 214 17.59 -2.23 16.87
N LEU A 215 16.48 -2.80 16.44
CA LEU A 215 16.47 -4.00 15.60
C LEU A 215 17.03 -3.75 14.19
N GLU A 216 17.00 -2.49 13.72
CA GLU A 216 17.64 -2.12 12.44
C GLU A 216 19.18 -2.21 12.53
N LYS A 217 19.75 -1.97 13.71
CA LYS A 217 21.20 -1.96 13.94
C LYS A 217 21.80 -3.36 14.13
N GLU A 218 21.00 -4.32 14.60
CA GLU A 218 21.45 -5.69 14.85
C GLU A 218 21.85 -6.46 13.58
N ALA A 219 21.44 -5.99 12.40
CA ALA A 219 21.74 -6.65 11.12
C ALA A 219 23.11 -6.27 10.53
N THR A 220 23.77 -5.24 11.06
CA THR A 220 25.06 -4.75 10.57
C THR A 220 26.25 -5.34 11.34
N ALA A 221 25.98 -6.19 12.34
CA ALA A 221 27.00 -6.93 13.10
C ALA A 221 27.24 -8.32 12.51
#